data_25f8f80cc2373ec80a513cb50f53fd23
#
_entry.id   25f8f80cc2373ec80a513cb50f53fd23
#
_cell.length_a   1.000
_cell.length_b   1.000
_cell.length_c   1.000
_cell.angle_alpha   90.00
_cell.angle_beta   90.00
_cell.angle_gamma   90.00
#
_symmetry.space_group_name_H-M   'P 1'
#
loop_
_entity.id
_entity.type
_entity.pdbx_description
1 polymer ?
#
loop_
_entity_poly.entity_id
_entity_poly.type
_entity_poly.pdbx_seq_one_letter_code
_entity_poly.pdbx_strand_id
1 'polypeptide(L)'
;FQDGFVIKQRNDRIVKIQEKRISLDEIEKVLNTNNFIEKSYCLKLDDKLCVAVVLNNDGKIFLENNGKLELVKKIKKTNPCHSGEGRKGSLFILPKKWRFLTNLPVNDRGKIDSKRIREWFNTNITYPNVVGFSNDGQNSEIDLIFPKNSNFFNGHFPDFPILPGVVQLFFAKEFAKDVYNLDFVPQKVKKIKFSSIIKPECKVKLVLSKKEGSVDFKYISGEKTFSSGTFVL
;
A
#
# COMPACT_ATOMS: atom_id res chain seq x y z
N PHE A 1 -46.48 13.24 -19.18
CA PHE A 1 -45.32 12.33 -19.42
C PHE A 1 -44.08 13.08 -18.96
N GLN A 2 -43.54 12.74 -17.79
CA GLN A 2 -42.24 13.20 -17.31
C GLN A 2 -41.25 12.05 -17.50
N ASP A 3 -40.55 12.04 -18.62
CA ASP A 3 -39.41 11.17 -18.80
C ASP A 3 -38.20 11.76 -18.06
N GLY A 4 -38.00 11.33 -16.83
CA GLY A 4 -36.83 11.67 -16.05
C GLY A 4 -35.61 10.95 -16.59
N PHE A 5 -34.60 11.69 -17.07
CA PHE A 5 -33.30 11.14 -17.40
C PHE A 5 -32.62 10.63 -16.12
N VAL A 6 -32.50 9.32 -15.98
CA VAL A 6 -31.63 8.72 -14.98
C VAL A 6 -30.21 8.82 -15.50
N ILE A 7 -29.39 9.72 -14.92
CA ILE A 7 -27.96 9.78 -15.19
C ILE A 7 -27.34 8.48 -14.66
N LYS A 8 -27.18 7.49 -15.53
CA LYS A 8 -26.36 6.32 -15.24
C LYS A 8 -24.94 6.82 -14.97
N GLN A 9 -24.40 6.44 -13.81
CA GLN A 9 -23.02 6.70 -13.41
C GLN A 9 -22.07 6.46 -14.61
N ARG A 10 -21.07 7.35 -14.79
CA ARG A 10 -20.08 7.22 -15.87
C ARG A 10 -19.45 5.82 -15.82
N ASN A 11 -19.55 5.10 -16.92
CA ASN A 11 -18.97 3.77 -17.14
C ASN A 11 -17.43 3.79 -17.33
N ASP A 12 -16.75 4.80 -16.80
CA ASP A 12 -15.35 5.12 -17.11
C ASP A 12 -14.36 4.10 -16.54
N ARG A 13 -14.82 3.18 -15.64
CA ARG A 13 -13.97 2.19 -14.99
C ARG A 13 -14.29 0.75 -15.39
N ILE A 14 -14.84 0.56 -16.59
CA ILE A 14 -14.96 -0.77 -17.20
C ILE A 14 -13.70 -1.06 -17.99
N VAL A 15 -13.05 -2.17 -17.67
CA VAL A 15 -11.83 -2.66 -18.34
C VAL A 15 -12.06 -4.01 -18.97
N LYS A 16 -11.31 -4.32 -20.04
CA LYS A 16 -11.29 -5.64 -20.66
C LYS A 16 -10.09 -6.42 -20.14
N ILE A 17 -10.30 -7.57 -19.49
CA ILE A 17 -9.27 -8.49 -19.01
C ILE A 17 -9.63 -9.88 -19.50
N GLN A 18 -8.71 -10.55 -20.20
CA GLN A 18 -8.95 -11.88 -20.78
C GLN A 18 -10.28 -11.94 -21.56
N GLU A 19 -10.47 -11.01 -22.49
CA GLU A 19 -11.65 -10.85 -23.34
C GLU A 19 -12.98 -10.53 -22.60
N LYS A 20 -12.97 -10.37 -21.27
CA LYS A 20 -14.17 -10.09 -20.45
C LYS A 20 -14.20 -8.63 -20.00
N ARG A 21 -15.38 -8.03 -20.09
CA ARG A 21 -15.63 -6.68 -19.55
C ARG A 21 -15.85 -6.77 -18.04
N ILE A 22 -15.14 -5.97 -17.28
CA ILE A 22 -15.11 -5.99 -15.83
C ILE A 22 -15.26 -4.57 -15.32
N SER A 23 -16.21 -4.33 -14.44
CA SER A 23 -16.33 -3.08 -13.70
C SER A 23 -15.38 -3.09 -12.50
N LEU A 24 -14.41 -2.19 -12.48
CA LEU A 24 -13.51 -2.03 -11.34
C LEU A 24 -14.26 -1.58 -10.09
N ASP A 25 -15.30 -0.75 -10.26
CA ASP A 25 -16.11 -0.24 -9.17
C ASP A 25 -16.93 -1.35 -8.49
N GLU A 26 -17.42 -2.33 -9.26
CA GLU A 26 -18.10 -3.50 -8.69
C GLU A 26 -17.15 -4.37 -7.87
N ILE A 27 -15.92 -4.56 -8.36
CA ILE A 27 -14.89 -5.30 -7.61
C ILE A 27 -14.55 -4.58 -6.31
N GLU A 28 -14.37 -3.27 -6.34
CA GLU A 28 -14.10 -2.47 -5.14
C GLU A 28 -15.23 -2.55 -4.14
N LYS A 29 -16.48 -2.43 -4.59
CA LYS A 29 -17.64 -2.61 -3.71
C LYS A 29 -17.60 -3.95 -2.99
N VAL A 30 -17.34 -5.04 -3.72
CA VAL A 30 -17.24 -6.38 -3.14
C VAL A 30 -16.05 -6.52 -2.20
N LEU A 31 -14.89 -5.98 -2.56
CA LEU A 31 -13.71 -5.99 -1.68
C LEU A 31 -13.95 -5.21 -0.39
N ASN A 32 -14.61 -4.06 -0.48
CA ASN A 32 -14.88 -3.19 0.66
C ASN A 32 -15.95 -3.76 1.63
N THR A 33 -16.68 -4.82 1.26
CA THR A 33 -17.54 -5.57 2.21
C THR A 33 -16.76 -6.60 3.03
N ASN A 34 -15.48 -6.81 2.73
CA ASN A 34 -14.66 -7.79 3.45
C ASN A 34 -14.25 -7.26 4.84
N ASN A 35 -14.33 -8.11 5.85
CA ASN A 35 -14.08 -7.77 7.26
C ASN A 35 -12.65 -7.29 7.56
N PHE A 36 -11.72 -7.41 6.61
CA PHE A 36 -10.32 -6.97 6.77
C PHE A 36 -9.99 -5.68 6.01
N ILE A 37 -10.91 -5.21 5.15
CA ILE A 37 -10.66 -4.10 4.24
C ILE A 37 -11.43 -2.85 4.68
N GLU A 38 -10.74 -1.74 4.83
CA GLU A 38 -11.33 -0.41 5.04
C GLU A 38 -11.69 0.23 3.70
N LYS A 39 -10.72 0.23 2.77
CA LYS A 39 -10.85 0.82 1.43
C LYS A 39 -10.02 0.04 0.42
N SER A 40 -10.49 -0.02 -0.80
CA SER A 40 -9.74 -0.59 -1.91
C SER A 40 -9.84 0.26 -3.16
N TYR A 41 -8.82 0.18 -4.01
CA TYR A 41 -8.80 0.79 -5.33
C TYR A 41 -8.22 -0.19 -6.35
N CYS A 42 -9.02 -0.53 -7.36
CA CYS A 42 -8.64 -1.46 -8.41
C CYS A 42 -8.15 -0.72 -9.66
N LEU A 43 -7.19 -1.32 -10.36
CA LEU A 43 -6.73 -0.86 -11.67
C LEU A 43 -6.29 -2.03 -12.54
N LYS A 44 -6.36 -1.83 -13.85
CA LYS A 44 -5.79 -2.76 -14.83
C LYS A 44 -4.38 -2.32 -15.17
N LEU A 45 -3.42 -3.25 -15.08
CA LEU A 45 -2.07 -3.11 -15.62
C LEU A 45 -1.78 -4.29 -16.53
N ASP A 46 -1.44 -3.99 -17.77
CA ASP A 46 -1.37 -4.98 -18.84
C ASP A 46 -2.70 -5.77 -18.88
N ASP A 47 -2.63 -7.08 -18.76
CA ASP A 47 -3.82 -7.93 -18.69
C ASP A 47 -4.08 -8.50 -17.27
N LYS A 48 -3.61 -7.78 -16.24
CA LYS A 48 -3.75 -8.17 -14.83
C LYS A 48 -4.55 -7.14 -14.05
N LEU A 49 -5.47 -7.66 -13.22
CA LEU A 49 -6.14 -6.84 -12.21
C LEU A 49 -5.21 -6.66 -11.01
N CYS A 50 -5.02 -5.42 -10.61
CA CYS A 50 -4.24 -5.01 -9.44
C CYS A 50 -5.15 -4.30 -8.43
N VAL A 51 -4.86 -4.42 -7.15
CA VAL A 51 -5.60 -3.73 -6.10
C VAL A 51 -4.68 -3.13 -5.06
N ALA A 52 -4.89 -1.85 -4.76
CA ALA A 52 -4.36 -1.15 -3.60
C ALA A 52 -5.40 -1.23 -2.48
N VAL A 53 -4.99 -1.61 -1.28
CA VAL A 53 -5.88 -1.89 -0.15
C VAL A 53 -5.39 -1.16 1.10
N VAL A 54 -6.29 -0.49 1.77
CA VAL A 54 -6.14 -0.01 3.14
C VAL A 54 -6.83 -1.03 4.03
N LEU A 55 -6.10 -1.59 4.99
CA LEU A 55 -6.65 -2.56 5.94
C LEU A 55 -7.24 -1.84 7.15
N ASN A 56 -8.36 -2.35 7.65
CA ASN A 56 -8.86 -1.99 8.98
C ASN A 56 -8.01 -2.66 10.08
N ASN A 57 -8.36 -2.46 11.34
CA ASN A 57 -7.58 -2.98 12.47
C ASN A 57 -7.47 -4.51 12.46
N ASP A 58 -8.55 -5.23 12.18
CA ASP A 58 -8.56 -6.69 12.13
C ASP A 58 -7.68 -7.22 11.00
N GLY A 59 -7.72 -6.56 9.84
CA GLY A 59 -6.87 -6.87 8.70
C GLY A 59 -5.39 -6.65 8.99
N LYS A 60 -5.03 -5.59 9.72
CA LYS A 60 -3.65 -5.32 10.15
C LYS A 60 -3.15 -6.38 11.12
N ILE A 61 -3.93 -6.71 12.15
CA ILE A 61 -3.62 -7.76 13.12
C ILE A 61 -3.45 -9.12 12.41
N PHE A 62 -4.36 -9.45 11.49
CA PHE A 62 -4.27 -10.69 10.74
C PHE A 62 -3.01 -10.73 9.85
N LEU A 63 -2.69 -9.63 9.16
CA LEU A 63 -1.49 -9.50 8.33
C LEU A 63 -0.21 -9.69 9.15
N GLU A 64 -0.14 -9.10 10.33
CA GLU A 64 1.00 -9.20 11.24
C GLU A 64 1.23 -10.65 11.71
N ASN A 65 0.16 -11.35 12.11
CA ASN A 65 0.25 -12.69 12.68
C ASN A 65 0.41 -13.80 11.63
N ASN A 66 -0.15 -13.63 10.44
CA ASN A 66 -0.27 -14.70 9.44
C ASN A 66 0.45 -14.39 8.11
N GLY A 67 0.91 -13.14 7.93
CA GLY A 67 1.58 -12.70 6.72
C GLY A 67 0.63 -12.44 5.53
N LYS A 68 1.21 -11.81 4.51
CA LYS A 68 0.48 -11.34 3.32
C LYS A 68 -0.22 -12.44 2.54
N LEU A 69 0.43 -13.59 2.36
CA LEU A 69 -0.12 -14.67 1.54
C LEU A 69 -1.40 -15.24 2.16
N GLU A 70 -1.39 -15.45 3.47
CA GLU A 70 -2.56 -15.98 4.18
C GLU A 70 -3.70 -14.96 4.25
N LEU A 71 -3.40 -13.67 4.45
CA LEU A 71 -4.42 -12.62 4.39
C LEU A 71 -5.08 -12.57 3.01
N VAL A 72 -4.30 -12.57 1.93
CA VAL A 72 -4.84 -12.56 0.57
C VAL A 72 -5.67 -13.81 0.29
N LYS A 73 -5.25 -14.99 0.73
CA LYS A 73 -6.03 -16.23 0.63
C LYS A 73 -7.36 -16.11 1.40
N LYS A 74 -7.29 -15.59 2.62
CA LYS A 74 -8.48 -15.40 3.47
C LYS A 74 -9.46 -14.43 2.83
N ILE A 75 -9.01 -13.26 2.36
CA ILE A 75 -9.85 -12.28 1.65
C ILE A 75 -10.50 -12.93 0.42
N LYS A 76 -9.74 -13.68 -0.38
CA LYS A 76 -10.27 -14.36 -1.55
C LYS A 76 -11.35 -15.39 -1.19
N LYS A 77 -11.14 -16.15 -0.12
CA LYS A 77 -12.07 -17.21 0.31
C LYS A 77 -13.37 -16.65 0.91
N THR A 78 -13.29 -15.55 1.64
CA THR A 78 -14.44 -14.91 2.30
C THR A 78 -15.22 -13.95 1.41
N ASN A 79 -14.79 -13.80 0.14
CA ASN A 79 -15.50 -12.94 -0.80
C ASN A 79 -16.79 -13.62 -1.29
N PRO A 80 -17.95 -12.94 -1.25
CA PRO A 80 -19.25 -13.54 -1.59
C PRO A 80 -19.34 -14.13 -3.00
N CYS A 81 -18.41 -13.79 -3.90
CA CYS A 81 -18.35 -14.35 -5.26
C CYS A 81 -17.84 -15.80 -5.32
N HIS A 82 -17.34 -16.37 -4.22
CA HIS A 82 -16.98 -17.80 -4.13
C HIS A 82 -18.14 -18.68 -3.61
N SER A 83 -19.16 -18.09 -3.00
CA SER A 83 -20.27 -18.81 -2.36
C SER A 83 -21.43 -19.20 -3.28
N GLY A 84 -21.26 -19.19 -4.59
CA GLY A 84 -22.25 -19.75 -5.54
C GLY A 84 -23.60 -19.03 -5.63
N GLU A 85 -23.89 -18.07 -4.75
CA GLU A 85 -25.18 -17.37 -4.66
C GLU A 85 -25.21 -15.99 -5.33
N GLY A 86 -24.13 -15.60 -6.00
CA GLY A 86 -24.06 -14.34 -6.74
C GLY A 86 -24.59 -14.48 -8.17
N ARG A 87 -25.45 -13.58 -8.57
CA ARG A 87 -26.12 -13.42 -9.88
C ARG A 87 -25.45 -14.16 -11.03
N LYS A 88 -26.15 -15.10 -11.63
CA LYS A 88 -25.80 -15.80 -12.88
C LYS A 88 -25.34 -14.72 -13.91
N GLY A 89 -24.05 -14.73 -14.25
CA GLY A 89 -23.51 -13.90 -15.34
C GLY A 89 -22.32 -12.97 -15.02
N SER A 90 -22.03 -12.66 -13.75
CA SER A 90 -20.87 -11.80 -13.41
C SER A 90 -19.65 -12.66 -13.07
N LEU A 91 -18.72 -12.75 -14.00
CA LEU A 91 -17.45 -13.44 -13.76
C LEU A 91 -16.56 -12.53 -12.94
N PHE A 92 -16.48 -12.77 -11.63
CA PHE A 92 -15.64 -12.00 -10.72
C PHE A 92 -14.18 -12.42 -10.87
N ILE A 93 -13.36 -11.57 -11.46
CA ILE A 93 -11.92 -11.79 -11.56
C ILE A 93 -11.26 -11.20 -10.30
N LEU A 94 -10.64 -12.08 -9.52
CA LEU A 94 -9.89 -11.65 -8.34
C LEU A 94 -8.56 -10.97 -8.72
N PRO A 95 -8.16 -9.91 -8.00
CA PRO A 95 -6.89 -9.26 -8.24
C PRO A 95 -5.70 -10.23 -8.13
N LYS A 96 -4.75 -10.10 -9.07
CA LYS A 96 -3.51 -10.90 -9.08
C LYS A 96 -2.39 -10.22 -8.28
N LYS A 97 -2.33 -8.88 -8.30
CA LYS A 97 -1.35 -8.10 -7.55
C LYS A 97 -2.05 -7.32 -6.44
N TRP A 98 -1.53 -7.40 -5.22
CA TRP A 98 -2.05 -6.76 -4.02
C TRP A 98 -0.99 -5.88 -3.40
N ARG A 99 -1.35 -4.65 -3.03
CA ARG A 99 -0.54 -3.76 -2.19
C ARG A 99 -1.34 -3.30 -1.00
N PHE A 100 -0.75 -3.38 0.17
CA PHE A 100 -1.31 -2.87 1.42
C PHE A 100 -0.66 -1.53 1.71
N LEU A 101 -1.50 -0.50 1.91
CA LEU A 101 -1.12 0.89 2.05
C LEU A 101 -1.61 1.45 3.37
N THR A 102 -1.03 2.56 3.81
CA THR A 102 -1.52 3.35 4.95
C THR A 102 -2.82 4.07 4.58
N ASN A 103 -2.83 4.72 3.42
CA ASN A 103 -3.96 5.44 2.84
C ASN A 103 -3.94 5.29 1.31
N LEU A 104 -5.11 5.50 0.68
CA LEU A 104 -5.14 5.70 -0.76
C LEU A 104 -4.69 7.14 -1.06
N PRO A 105 -3.71 7.35 -1.97
CA PRO A 105 -3.25 8.68 -2.31
C PRO A 105 -4.36 9.47 -2.99
N VAL A 106 -4.45 10.74 -2.65
CA VAL A 106 -5.39 11.69 -3.24
C VAL A 106 -4.63 12.82 -3.94
N ASN A 107 -5.19 13.32 -5.01
CA ASN A 107 -4.67 14.51 -5.69
C ASN A 107 -5.17 15.80 -5.01
N ASP A 108 -4.72 16.95 -5.49
CA ASP A 108 -5.07 18.28 -4.95
C ASP A 108 -6.58 18.58 -4.91
N ARG A 109 -7.38 17.82 -5.67
CA ARG A 109 -8.85 17.91 -5.72
C ARG A 109 -9.54 16.91 -4.78
N GLY A 110 -8.80 16.21 -3.92
CA GLY A 110 -9.33 15.18 -3.02
C GLY A 110 -9.78 13.88 -3.69
N LYS A 111 -9.50 13.68 -5.00
CA LYS A 111 -9.80 12.45 -5.73
C LYS A 111 -8.63 11.49 -5.66
N ILE A 112 -8.91 10.17 -5.68
CA ILE A 112 -7.85 9.14 -5.69
C ILE A 112 -6.88 9.39 -6.86
N ASP A 113 -5.59 9.48 -6.55
CA ASP A 113 -4.52 9.61 -7.54
C ASP A 113 -4.19 8.26 -8.16
N SER A 114 -4.93 7.92 -9.20
CA SER A 114 -4.75 6.68 -9.95
C SER A 114 -3.41 6.58 -10.65
N LYS A 115 -2.79 7.72 -11.03
CA LYS A 115 -1.47 7.77 -11.67
C LYS A 115 -0.40 7.28 -10.69
N ARG A 116 -0.39 7.83 -9.47
CA ARG A 116 0.53 7.43 -8.41
C ARG A 116 0.37 5.95 -8.02
N ILE A 117 -0.88 5.47 -7.88
CA ILE A 117 -1.13 4.04 -7.62
C ILE A 117 -0.60 3.18 -8.77
N ARG A 118 -0.79 3.58 -10.02
CA ARG A 118 -0.30 2.87 -11.20
C ARG A 118 1.23 2.77 -11.20
N GLU A 119 1.92 3.85 -10.90
CA GLU A 119 3.39 3.89 -10.80
C GLU A 119 3.91 2.86 -9.79
N TRP A 120 3.26 2.73 -8.63
CA TRP A 120 3.64 1.74 -7.63
C TRP A 120 3.53 0.28 -8.10
N PHE A 121 2.59 -0.02 -8.99
CA PHE A 121 2.46 -1.37 -9.55
C PHE A 121 3.36 -1.61 -10.78
N ASN A 122 3.76 -0.56 -11.48
CA ASN A 122 4.66 -0.63 -12.64
C ASN A 122 6.13 -0.80 -12.24
N THR A 123 6.49 -0.44 -11.02
CA THR A 123 7.85 -0.61 -10.52
C THR A 123 8.09 -2.06 -10.11
N ASN A 124 9.32 -2.58 -10.37
CA ASN A 124 9.76 -3.86 -9.82
C ASN A 124 10.09 -3.77 -8.31
N ILE A 125 9.61 -2.71 -7.66
CA ILE A 125 9.84 -2.45 -6.24
C ILE A 125 8.87 -3.26 -5.39
N THR A 126 9.39 -4.10 -4.51
CA THR A 126 8.61 -4.79 -3.50
C THR A 126 8.45 -3.87 -2.29
N TYR A 127 7.27 -3.30 -2.12
CA TYR A 127 6.95 -2.45 -0.97
C TYR A 127 6.84 -3.28 0.31
N PRO A 128 7.22 -2.71 1.48
CA PRO A 128 6.98 -3.35 2.77
C PRO A 128 5.48 -3.48 3.04
N ASN A 129 5.11 -4.47 3.84
CA ASN A 129 3.76 -4.60 4.34
C ASN A 129 3.53 -3.60 5.47
N VAL A 130 2.46 -2.81 5.38
CA VAL A 130 2.04 -1.90 6.46
C VAL A 130 1.12 -2.69 7.38
N VAL A 131 1.55 -2.87 8.64
CA VAL A 131 0.81 -3.63 9.67
C VAL A 131 0.25 -2.75 10.79
N GLY A 132 0.69 -1.49 10.88
CA GLY A 132 0.16 -0.48 11.80
C GLY A 132 0.36 0.92 11.24
N PHE A 133 -0.53 1.84 11.60
CA PHE A 133 -0.43 3.24 11.19
C PHE A 133 -1.15 4.15 12.18
N SER A 134 -0.47 5.23 12.59
CA SER A 134 -1.07 6.37 13.28
C SER A 134 -0.51 7.67 12.72
N ASN A 135 -1.32 8.73 12.74
CA ASN A 135 -0.94 10.04 12.26
C ASN A 135 -1.76 11.11 13.00
N ASP A 136 -1.08 12.09 13.59
CA ASP A 136 -1.70 13.27 14.25
C ASP A 136 -1.62 14.55 13.39
N GLY A 137 -1.13 14.42 12.13
CA GLY A 137 -0.91 15.51 11.19
C GLY A 137 0.54 16.03 11.21
N GLN A 138 1.23 15.95 12.32
CA GLN A 138 2.64 16.34 12.47
C GLN A 138 3.54 15.12 12.62
N ASN A 139 3.16 14.16 13.46
CA ASN A 139 3.89 12.94 13.70
C ASN A 139 3.12 11.74 13.13
N SER A 140 3.86 10.80 12.59
CA SER A 140 3.27 9.56 12.06
C SER A 140 4.13 8.39 12.45
N GLU A 141 3.47 7.30 12.81
CA GLU A 141 4.12 6.02 13.08
C GLU A 141 3.55 4.97 12.12
N ILE A 142 4.45 4.24 11.47
CA ILE A 142 4.11 3.23 10.47
C ILE A 142 4.83 1.95 10.83
N ASP A 143 4.10 0.93 11.22
CA ASP A 143 4.66 -0.39 11.45
C ASP A 143 4.82 -1.13 10.13
N LEU A 144 6.04 -1.56 9.83
CA LEU A 144 6.45 -2.13 8.55
C LEU A 144 7.08 -3.50 8.73
N ILE A 145 6.80 -4.40 7.78
CA ILE A 145 7.50 -5.67 7.61
C ILE A 145 8.03 -5.74 6.19
N PHE A 146 9.34 -5.89 6.01
CA PHE A 146 9.97 -6.07 4.72
C PHE A 146 9.96 -7.56 4.34
N PRO A 147 9.19 -7.98 3.31
CA PRO A 147 9.06 -9.39 2.95
C PRO A 147 10.40 -10.01 2.55
N LYS A 148 10.63 -11.27 2.94
CA LYS A 148 11.86 -12.02 2.63
C LYS A 148 12.15 -12.09 1.13
N ASN A 149 11.10 -12.13 0.30
CA ASN A 149 11.21 -12.16 -1.16
C ASN A 149 11.34 -10.76 -1.80
N SER A 150 11.62 -9.73 -1.00
CA SER A 150 11.91 -8.42 -1.55
C SER A 150 13.24 -8.44 -2.29
N ASN A 151 13.23 -7.91 -3.52
CA ASN A 151 14.42 -7.82 -4.37
C ASN A 151 15.53 -6.95 -3.78
N PHE A 152 15.26 -6.14 -2.75
CA PHE A 152 16.27 -5.33 -2.07
C PHE A 152 17.24 -6.14 -1.21
N PHE A 153 16.87 -7.37 -0.85
CA PHE A 153 17.77 -8.26 -0.12
C PHE A 153 18.72 -9.01 -1.06
N ASN A 154 18.43 -9.05 -2.37
CA ASN A 154 19.29 -9.73 -3.35
C ASN A 154 20.63 -9.00 -3.50
N GLY A 155 21.72 -9.73 -3.36
CA GLY A 155 23.07 -9.18 -3.47
C GLY A 155 23.56 -8.40 -2.24
N HIS A 156 22.72 -8.24 -1.22
CA HIS A 156 23.11 -7.65 0.04
C HIS A 156 23.35 -8.75 1.08
N PHE A 157 24.50 -9.44 0.90
CA PHE A 157 25.07 -10.55 1.64
C PHE A 157 24.21 -11.83 1.59
N PRO A 158 24.58 -12.81 0.71
CA PRO A 158 23.78 -14.02 0.48
C PRO A 158 23.41 -14.80 1.74
N ASP A 159 24.33 -14.91 2.70
CA ASP A 159 24.14 -15.65 3.94
C ASP A 159 23.59 -14.78 5.09
N PHE A 160 23.56 -13.47 4.90
CA PHE A 160 23.13 -12.51 5.93
C PHE A 160 22.38 -11.33 5.30
N PRO A 161 21.14 -11.55 4.82
CA PRO A 161 20.40 -10.50 4.11
C PRO A 161 20.05 -9.33 5.03
N ILE A 162 20.38 -8.13 4.58
CA ILE A 162 20.07 -6.86 5.26
C ILE A 162 19.38 -5.89 4.31
N LEU A 163 18.54 -5.01 4.86
CA LEU A 163 17.94 -3.92 4.11
C LEU A 163 18.96 -2.79 3.91
N PRO A 164 19.34 -2.46 2.67
CA PRO A 164 20.30 -1.40 2.40
C PRO A 164 19.86 -0.04 2.96
N GLY A 165 20.82 0.77 3.42
CA GLY A 165 20.52 2.10 3.93
C GLY A 165 19.84 3.01 2.92
N VAL A 166 20.23 2.95 1.65
CA VAL A 166 19.59 3.72 0.56
C VAL A 166 18.11 3.33 0.38
N VAL A 167 17.76 2.06 0.59
CA VAL A 167 16.38 1.57 0.53
C VAL A 167 15.56 2.07 1.72
N GLN A 168 16.17 2.14 2.91
CA GLN A 168 15.54 2.75 4.08
C GLN A 168 15.22 4.23 3.82
N LEU A 169 16.14 5.00 3.24
CA LEU A 169 15.91 6.39 2.82
C LEU A 169 14.79 6.49 1.77
N PHE A 170 14.82 5.63 0.77
CA PHE A 170 13.80 5.60 -0.27
C PHE A 170 12.40 5.44 0.33
N PHE A 171 12.19 4.42 1.17
CA PHE A 171 10.87 4.19 1.78
C PHE A 171 10.48 5.26 2.78
N ALA A 172 11.41 5.78 3.59
CA ALA A 172 11.11 6.90 4.48
C ALA A 172 10.59 8.13 3.71
N LYS A 173 11.21 8.44 2.56
CA LYS A 173 10.76 9.52 1.67
C LYS A 173 9.38 9.21 1.06
N GLU A 174 9.18 8.01 0.52
CA GLU A 174 7.90 7.64 -0.11
C GLU A 174 6.74 7.68 0.90
N PHE A 175 6.95 7.14 2.11
CA PHE A 175 5.94 7.23 3.17
C PHE A 175 5.70 8.66 3.65
N ALA A 176 6.74 9.50 3.74
CA ALA A 176 6.56 10.92 4.08
C ALA A 176 5.70 11.65 3.03
N LYS A 177 5.94 11.38 1.74
CA LYS A 177 5.10 11.89 0.66
C LYS A 177 3.64 11.47 0.81
N ASP A 178 3.39 10.19 1.07
CA ASP A 178 2.05 9.63 1.17
C ASP A 178 1.30 10.13 2.40
N VAL A 179 1.97 10.15 3.56
CA VAL A 179 1.35 10.51 4.84
C VAL A 179 1.03 12.00 4.93
N TYR A 180 1.95 12.85 4.46
CA TYR A 180 1.80 14.30 4.55
C TYR A 180 1.27 14.94 3.27
N ASN A 181 0.90 14.13 2.26
CA ASN A 181 0.50 14.58 0.93
C ASN A 181 1.48 15.62 0.34
N LEU A 182 2.76 15.32 0.43
CA LEU A 182 3.85 16.17 -0.05
C LEU A 182 4.35 15.65 -1.39
N ASP A 183 4.41 16.52 -2.41
CA ASP A 183 5.18 16.22 -3.61
C ASP A 183 6.52 16.95 -3.56
N PHE A 184 7.53 16.28 -3.03
CA PHE A 184 8.87 16.84 -2.87
C PHE A 184 9.97 15.88 -3.30
N VAL A 185 11.04 16.47 -3.80
CA VAL A 185 12.34 15.81 -3.90
C VAL A 185 13.23 16.46 -2.85
N PRO A 186 13.77 15.70 -1.87
CA PRO A 186 14.63 16.30 -0.86
C PRO A 186 15.82 17.00 -1.51
N GLN A 187 16.00 18.27 -1.21
CA GLN A 187 17.18 19.02 -1.66
C GLN A 187 18.46 18.46 -1.02
N LYS A 188 18.33 18.00 0.22
CA LYS A 188 19.44 17.48 1.01
C LYS A 188 18.91 16.51 2.07
N VAL A 189 19.71 15.50 2.40
CA VAL A 189 19.49 14.65 3.58
C VAL A 189 20.58 14.96 4.61
N LYS A 190 20.17 15.30 5.82
CA LYS A 190 21.06 15.66 6.93
C LYS A 190 20.99 14.65 8.06
N LYS A 191 22.03 14.61 8.91
CA LYS A 191 22.10 13.83 10.16
C LYS A 191 21.79 12.34 9.95
N ILE A 192 22.17 11.77 8.79
CA ILE A 192 21.97 10.36 8.49
C ILE A 192 22.83 9.52 9.45
N LYS A 193 22.19 8.56 10.11
CA LYS A 193 22.86 7.54 10.93
C LYS A 193 22.26 6.17 10.63
N PHE A 194 23.09 5.16 10.47
CA PHE A 194 22.73 3.75 10.40
C PHE A 194 23.37 3.05 11.60
N SER A 195 22.57 2.76 12.62
CA SER A 195 23.03 2.24 13.91
C SER A 195 22.89 0.75 14.03
N SER A 196 21.97 0.16 13.27
CA SER A 196 21.68 -1.28 13.28
C SER A 196 21.13 -1.73 11.94
N ILE A 197 21.13 -3.05 11.70
CA ILE A 197 20.66 -3.66 10.47
C ILE A 197 19.19 -4.09 10.60
N ILE A 198 18.41 -3.87 9.53
CA ILE A 198 17.05 -4.39 9.37
C ILE A 198 17.14 -5.69 8.58
N LYS A 199 16.66 -6.80 9.15
CA LYS A 199 16.60 -8.12 8.51
C LYS A 199 15.24 -8.33 7.83
N PRO A 200 15.14 -9.27 6.87
CA PRO A 200 13.86 -9.71 6.33
C PRO A 200 12.90 -10.15 7.45
N GLU A 201 11.59 -9.94 7.22
CA GLU A 201 10.48 -10.30 8.15
C GLU A 201 10.57 -9.62 9.53
N CYS A 202 11.55 -8.74 9.77
CA CYS A 202 11.63 -7.99 11.01
C CYS A 202 10.55 -6.89 11.01
N LYS A 203 9.75 -6.82 12.09
CA LYS A 203 8.83 -5.70 12.32
C LYS A 203 9.61 -4.49 12.77
N VAL A 204 9.50 -3.39 12.02
CA VAL A 204 10.12 -2.11 12.33
C VAL A 204 9.08 -1.01 12.31
N LYS A 205 9.23 -0.02 13.15
CA LYS A 205 8.41 1.18 13.15
C LYS A 205 9.18 2.31 12.46
N LEU A 206 8.60 2.89 11.42
CA LEU A 206 9.05 4.14 10.83
C LEU A 206 8.31 5.30 11.51
N VAL A 207 9.03 6.12 12.25
CA VAL A 207 8.53 7.35 12.83
C VAL A 207 8.90 8.50 11.91
N LEU A 208 7.92 9.30 11.52
CA LEU A 208 8.08 10.51 10.71
C LEU A 208 7.62 11.71 11.54
N SER A 209 8.35 12.82 11.49
CA SER A 209 7.97 14.08 12.12
C SER A 209 8.12 15.23 11.12
N LYS A 210 6.99 15.84 10.75
CA LYS A 210 6.94 16.99 9.84
C LYS A 210 7.26 18.26 10.60
N LYS A 211 8.20 19.05 10.07
CA LYS A 211 8.57 20.38 10.57
C LYS A 211 8.54 21.38 9.42
N GLU A 212 8.61 22.66 9.73
CA GLU A 212 8.77 23.69 8.71
C GLU A 212 10.04 23.42 7.88
N GLY A 213 9.88 23.27 6.56
CA GLY A 213 10.97 23.00 5.61
C GLY A 213 11.71 21.67 5.79
N SER A 214 11.20 20.72 6.60
CA SER A 214 11.89 19.44 6.78
C SER A 214 10.96 18.32 7.27
N VAL A 215 11.42 17.06 7.06
CA VAL A 215 10.81 15.87 7.65
C VAL A 215 11.90 15.02 8.28
N ASP A 216 11.80 14.80 9.59
CA ASP A 216 12.65 13.83 10.29
C ASP A 216 12.10 12.43 10.10
N PHE A 217 12.99 11.45 9.99
CA PHE A 217 12.61 10.03 9.98
C PHE A 217 13.48 9.22 10.95
N LYS A 218 12.90 8.14 11.50
CA LYS A 218 13.60 7.20 12.37
C LYS A 218 12.99 5.81 12.23
N TYR A 219 13.82 4.80 11.97
CA TYR A 219 13.43 3.40 12.04
C TYR A 219 13.80 2.82 13.41
N ILE A 220 12.82 2.25 14.12
CA ILE A 220 12.99 1.71 15.47
C ILE A 220 12.29 0.35 15.62
N SER A 221 12.69 -0.42 16.65
CA SER A 221 11.94 -1.55 17.19
C SER A 221 12.20 -1.63 18.69
N GLY A 222 11.19 -1.33 19.51
CA GLY A 222 11.37 -1.06 20.94
C GLY A 222 12.37 0.08 21.16
N GLU A 223 13.36 -0.14 22.00
CA GLU A 223 14.42 0.85 22.27
C GLU A 223 15.50 0.90 21.18
N LYS A 224 15.55 -0.11 20.30
CA LYS A 224 16.57 -0.22 19.25
C LYS A 224 16.30 0.74 18.09
N THR A 225 17.29 1.58 17.77
CA THR A 225 17.28 2.41 16.56
C THR A 225 18.06 1.73 15.45
N PHE A 226 17.46 1.64 14.24
CA PHE A 226 18.12 1.12 13.05
C PHE A 226 18.76 2.22 12.22
N SER A 227 17.98 3.25 11.91
CA SER A 227 18.48 4.43 11.19
C SER A 227 17.67 5.67 11.52
N SER A 228 18.24 6.83 11.23
CA SER A 228 17.58 8.12 11.36
C SER A 228 18.18 9.15 10.41
N GLY A 229 17.45 10.22 10.16
CA GLY A 229 17.91 11.36 9.37
C GLY A 229 16.82 12.41 9.18
N THR A 230 17.16 13.46 8.44
CA THR A 230 16.28 14.60 8.16
C THR A 230 16.28 14.88 6.66
N PHE A 231 15.14 14.87 6.03
CA PHE A 231 14.91 15.38 4.68
C PHE A 231 14.69 16.89 4.75
N VAL A 232 15.47 17.67 4.01
CA VAL A 232 15.24 19.10 3.81
C VAL A 232 14.39 19.26 2.55
N LEU A 233 13.25 19.95 2.67
CA LEU A 233 12.27 20.16 1.60
C LEU A 233 12.66 21.29 0.68
#